data_3245bac6518c421456bac5f6b6a9f4ac
#
_entry.id   3245bac6518c421456bac5f6b6a9f4ac
#
_cell.length_a   1.000
_cell.length_b   1.000
_cell.length_c   1.000
_cell.angle_alpha   90.00
_cell.angle_beta   90.00
_cell.angle_gamma   90.00
#
_symmetry.space_group_name_H-M   'P 1'
#
loop_
_entity.id
_entity.type
_entity.pdbx_description
1 polymer ?
#
loop_
_entity_poly.entity_id
_entity_poly.type
_entity_poly.pdbx_seq_one_letter_code
_entity_poly.pdbx_strand_id
1 'polypeptide(L)'
;MNVTARSDMPSLILPGGESIPRLGLGTWRMGEARSTRAQEVAVLRHAFAAGITLIDTAEMYGEGGAEEVLGEALRGSGVVRERLFIVSKVYPWNASREGTVAACERA
;
A
#
# COMPACT_ATOMS: atom_id res chain seq x y z
N MET A 1 -4.49 -0.50 25.07
CA MET A 1 -5.61 -0.97 24.25
C MET A 1 -5.10 -1.98 23.26
N ASN A 2 -5.76 -3.09 23.15
CA ASN A 2 -5.36 -4.10 22.21
C ASN A 2 -5.88 -3.75 20.81
N VAL A 3 -4.99 -3.41 19.91
CA VAL A 3 -5.35 -3.05 18.54
C VAL A 3 -5.06 -4.25 17.66
N THR A 4 -5.97 -5.18 17.62
CA THR A 4 -5.86 -6.32 16.72
C THR A 4 -6.45 -5.97 15.37
N ALA A 5 -6.00 -6.67 14.32
CA ALA A 5 -6.57 -6.52 13.01
C ALA A 5 -8.08 -6.80 13.09
N ARG A 6 -8.86 -5.93 12.52
CA ARG A 6 -10.31 -6.08 12.54
C ARG A 6 -10.74 -7.11 11.52
N SER A 7 -11.13 -8.29 12.00
CA SER A 7 -11.67 -9.33 11.14
C SER A 7 -13.08 -8.99 10.66
N ASP A 8 -13.74 -8.03 11.31
CA ASP A 8 -15.09 -7.60 10.99
C ASP A 8 -15.14 -6.44 9.98
N MET A 9 -13.99 -6.05 9.43
CA MET A 9 -13.93 -5.01 8.40
C MET A 9 -14.79 -5.45 7.19
N PRO A 10 -15.75 -4.61 6.74
CA PRO A 10 -16.55 -4.96 5.56
C PRO A 10 -15.67 -5.24 4.36
N SER A 11 -16.01 -6.29 3.62
CA SER A 11 -15.24 -6.71 2.47
C SER A 11 -16.13 -6.88 1.25
N LEU A 12 -15.48 -7.02 0.10
CA LEU A 12 -16.10 -7.21 -1.20
C LEU A 12 -15.41 -8.38 -1.89
N ILE A 13 -16.18 -9.22 -2.54
CA ILE A 13 -15.62 -10.34 -3.29
C ILE A 13 -15.46 -9.92 -4.74
N LEU A 14 -14.25 -10.03 -5.26
CA LEU A 14 -13.95 -9.76 -6.66
C LEU A 14 -14.39 -10.93 -7.55
N PRO A 15 -14.56 -10.68 -8.87
CA PRO A 15 -14.97 -11.76 -9.79
C PRO A 15 -14.07 -13.00 -9.75
N GLY A 16 -12.78 -12.84 -9.44
CA GLY A 16 -11.84 -13.95 -9.32
C GLY A 16 -11.92 -14.69 -7.99
N GLY A 17 -12.79 -14.27 -7.08
CA GLY A 17 -12.95 -14.92 -5.77
C GLY A 17 -12.15 -14.28 -4.65
N GLU A 18 -11.27 -13.33 -4.96
CA GLU A 18 -10.49 -12.65 -3.94
C GLU A 18 -11.40 -11.73 -3.11
N SER A 19 -11.13 -11.67 -1.81
CA SER A 19 -11.83 -10.76 -0.91
C SER A 19 -10.95 -9.54 -0.66
N ILE A 20 -11.51 -8.34 -0.82
CA ILE A 20 -10.81 -7.12 -0.48
C ILE A 20 -11.63 -6.30 0.52
N PRO A 21 -10.99 -5.53 1.39
CA PRO A 21 -11.70 -4.61 2.27
C PRO A 21 -12.41 -3.53 1.44
N ARG A 22 -13.54 -3.04 1.93
CA ARG A 22 -14.24 -1.93 1.30
C ARG A 22 -13.58 -0.58 1.57
N LEU A 23 -12.78 -0.51 2.64
CA LEU A 23 -12.06 0.70 3.00
C LEU A 23 -10.56 0.46 2.80
N GLY A 24 -9.92 1.37 2.10
CA GLY A 24 -8.49 1.33 1.88
C GLY A 24 -7.85 2.67 2.19
N LEU A 25 -6.53 2.70 2.16
CA LEU A 25 -5.75 3.91 2.36
C LEU A 25 -4.93 4.21 1.11
N GLY A 26 -5.00 5.46 0.64
CA GLY A 26 -4.19 5.92 -0.48
C GLY A 26 -2.88 6.53 0.01
N THR A 27 -1.87 6.45 -0.84
CA THR A 27 -0.54 7.00 -0.53
C THR A 27 -0.16 8.18 -1.43
N TRP A 28 -1.11 8.73 -2.17
CA TRP A 28 -0.85 9.90 -2.98
C TRP A 28 -0.31 11.04 -2.11
N ARG A 29 0.72 11.68 -2.57
CA ARG A 29 1.45 12.76 -1.90
C ARG A 29 2.42 12.29 -0.82
N MET A 30 2.49 11.01 -0.53
CA MET A 30 3.55 10.50 0.34
C MET A 30 4.85 10.41 -0.46
N GLY A 31 5.95 10.53 0.25
CA GLY A 31 7.28 10.51 -0.36
C GLY A 31 7.68 11.79 -1.08
N GLU A 32 6.92 12.88 -0.89
CA GLU A 32 7.15 14.16 -1.55
C GLU A 32 7.71 15.22 -0.60
N ALA A 33 8.15 14.81 0.59
CA ALA A 33 8.65 15.71 1.62
C ALA A 33 7.63 16.76 2.11
N ARG A 34 6.34 16.48 1.94
CA ARG A 34 5.28 17.34 2.49
C ARG A 34 5.15 17.18 4.00
N SER A 35 5.51 16.02 4.50
CA SER A 35 5.65 15.70 5.91
C SER A 35 6.91 14.88 6.06
N THR A 36 7.33 14.59 7.28
CA THR A 36 8.52 13.76 7.46
C THR A 36 8.20 12.32 7.07
N ARG A 37 9.22 11.62 6.60
CA ARG A 37 9.08 10.21 6.27
C ARG A 37 8.63 9.40 7.49
N ALA A 38 9.15 9.74 8.66
CA ALA A 38 8.76 9.06 9.90
C ALA A 38 7.26 9.22 10.18
N GLN A 39 6.69 10.41 9.93
CA GLN A 39 5.27 10.64 10.11
C GLN A 39 4.44 9.83 9.12
N GLU A 40 4.86 9.76 7.87
CA GLU A 40 4.16 8.98 6.85
C GLU A 40 4.20 7.49 7.14
N VAL A 41 5.35 6.99 7.55
CA VAL A 41 5.52 5.59 7.97
C VAL A 41 4.61 5.29 9.16
N ALA A 42 4.54 6.21 10.13
CA ALA A 42 3.70 6.05 11.32
C ALA A 42 2.21 6.00 10.95
N VAL A 43 1.77 6.82 9.99
CA VAL A 43 0.38 6.79 9.51
C VAL A 43 0.03 5.43 8.93
N LEU A 44 0.91 4.89 8.08
CA LEU A 44 0.68 3.57 7.47
C LEU A 44 0.66 2.47 8.52
N ARG A 45 1.59 2.48 9.45
CA ARG A 45 1.63 1.49 10.53
C ARG A 45 0.39 1.57 11.41
N HIS A 46 -0.09 2.78 11.69
CA HIS A 46 -1.32 2.97 12.44
C HIS A 46 -2.52 2.38 11.67
N ALA A 47 -2.56 2.61 10.37
CA ALA A 47 -3.62 2.06 9.52
C ALA A 47 -3.61 0.52 9.55
N PHE A 48 -2.43 -0.09 9.44
CA PHE A 48 -2.31 -1.55 9.53
C PHE A 48 -2.83 -2.07 10.87
N ALA A 49 -2.45 -1.41 11.96
CA ALA A 49 -2.92 -1.79 13.30
C ALA A 49 -4.43 -1.63 13.45
N ALA A 50 -5.03 -0.68 12.75
CA ALA A 50 -6.48 -0.48 12.74
C ALA A 50 -7.21 -1.47 11.83
N GLY A 51 -6.49 -2.33 11.11
CA GLY A 51 -7.09 -3.33 10.24
C GLY A 51 -7.28 -2.90 8.80
N ILE A 52 -6.70 -1.78 8.40
CA ILE A 52 -6.73 -1.33 7.01
C ILE A 52 -5.64 -2.08 6.26
N THR A 53 -6.04 -2.95 5.33
CA THR A 53 -5.13 -3.83 4.60
C THR A 53 -5.14 -3.59 3.09
N LEU A 54 -6.05 -2.74 2.60
CA LEU A 54 -6.08 -2.35 1.19
C LEU A 54 -5.32 -1.03 1.05
N ILE A 55 -4.23 -1.04 0.31
CA ILE A 55 -3.38 0.13 0.13
C ILE A 55 -3.27 0.44 -1.36
N ASP A 56 -3.55 1.69 -1.72
CA ASP A 56 -3.43 2.17 -3.09
C ASP A 56 -2.19 3.04 -3.21
N THR A 57 -1.31 2.69 -4.13
CA THR A 57 -0.09 3.42 -4.41
C THR A 57 0.14 3.47 -5.93
N ALA A 58 1.23 4.07 -6.35
CA ALA A 58 1.60 4.13 -7.76
C ALA A 58 3.08 4.43 -7.92
N GLU A 59 3.65 3.98 -9.01
CA GLU A 59 5.03 4.27 -9.38
C GLU A 59 5.28 5.78 -9.43
N MET A 60 4.29 6.55 -9.90
CA MET A 60 4.42 8.01 -10.05
C MET A 60 4.30 8.78 -8.74
N TYR A 61 3.76 8.18 -7.68
CA TYR A 61 3.56 8.91 -6.42
C TYR A 61 4.92 9.20 -5.78
N GLY A 62 5.29 10.49 -5.76
CA GLY A 62 6.60 10.90 -5.26
C GLY A 62 7.76 10.30 -6.06
N GLU A 63 7.53 9.97 -7.34
CA GLU A 63 8.54 9.33 -8.20
C GLU A 63 9.12 8.06 -7.56
N GLY A 64 8.25 7.22 -7.04
CA GLY A 64 8.63 6.00 -6.32
C GLY A 64 8.75 6.20 -4.83
N GLY A 65 8.67 7.43 -4.35
CA GLY A 65 8.79 7.72 -2.92
C GLY A 65 7.68 7.12 -2.09
N ALA A 66 6.45 7.11 -2.61
CA ALA A 66 5.33 6.52 -1.87
C ALA A 66 5.51 5.01 -1.70
N GLU A 67 5.99 4.32 -2.74
CA GLU A 67 6.27 2.89 -2.65
C GLU A 67 7.39 2.61 -1.66
N GLU A 68 8.39 3.48 -1.59
CA GLU A 68 9.47 3.36 -0.61
C GLU A 68 8.96 3.55 0.82
N VAL A 69 8.11 4.55 1.04
CA VAL A 69 7.49 4.79 2.36
C VAL A 69 6.66 3.58 2.78
N LEU A 70 5.88 3.03 1.85
CA LEU A 70 5.08 1.84 2.12
C LEU A 70 5.98 0.65 2.47
N GLY A 71 7.06 0.45 1.73
CA GLY A 71 8.02 -0.63 2.00
C GLY A 71 8.63 -0.48 3.39
N GLU A 72 9.00 0.72 3.78
CA GLU A 72 9.54 0.98 5.12
C GLU A 72 8.50 0.73 6.20
N ALA A 73 7.25 1.14 5.96
CA ALA A 73 6.17 0.90 6.92
C ALA A 73 5.91 -0.58 7.13
N LEU A 74 6.04 -1.39 6.07
CA LEU A 74 5.87 -2.83 6.17
C LEU A 74 6.97 -3.49 7.01
N ARG A 75 8.20 -3.05 6.82
CA ARG A 75 9.33 -3.57 7.60
C ARG A 75 9.16 -3.17 9.06
N GLY A 76 9.23 -4.13 9.95
CA GLY A 76 9.11 -3.88 11.38
C GLY A 76 7.69 -3.62 11.88
N SER A 77 6.68 -3.68 11.00
CA SER A 77 5.28 -3.49 11.42
C SER A 77 4.67 -4.73 12.06
N GLY A 78 5.24 -5.89 11.80
CA GLY A 78 4.65 -7.15 12.24
C GLY A 78 3.52 -7.66 11.34
N VAL A 79 3.14 -6.89 10.32
CA VAL A 79 2.07 -7.29 9.41
C VAL A 79 2.62 -8.28 8.39
N VAL A 80 1.91 -9.38 8.20
CA VAL A 80 2.25 -10.37 7.20
C VAL A 80 1.84 -9.84 5.83
N ARG A 81 2.78 -9.87 4.87
CA ARG A 81 2.54 -9.32 3.51
C ARG A 81 1.29 -9.92 2.86
N GLU A 82 1.03 -11.19 3.08
CA GLU A 82 -0.12 -11.89 2.49
C GLU A 82 -1.46 -11.37 2.97
N ARG A 83 -1.48 -10.63 4.07
CA ARG A 83 -2.72 -9.99 4.55
C ARG A 83 -3.02 -8.67 3.87
N LEU A 84 -2.05 -8.14 3.13
CA LEU A 84 -2.20 -6.85 2.46
C LEU A 84 -2.61 -7.04 1.01
N PHE A 85 -3.54 -6.21 0.58
CA PHE A 85 -3.91 -6.10 -0.81
C PHE A 85 -3.39 -4.75 -1.30
N ILE A 86 -2.31 -4.79 -2.06
CA ILE A 86 -1.65 -3.58 -2.53
C ILE A 86 -1.95 -3.39 -4.01
N VAL A 87 -2.48 -2.22 -4.34
CA VAL A 87 -2.73 -1.82 -5.73
C VAL A 87 -1.68 -0.78 -6.09
N SER A 88 -0.96 -1.01 -7.18
CA SER A 88 -0.05 -0.01 -7.72
C SER A 88 -0.33 0.20 -9.20
N LYS A 89 0.35 1.16 -9.80
CA LYS A 89 0.13 1.57 -11.19
C LYS A 89 1.49 1.89 -11.80
N VAL A 90 1.61 1.70 -13.10
CA VAL A 90 2.86 2.01 -13.79
C VAL A 90 2.73 3.32 -14.54
N TYR A 91 3.86 4.02 -14.74
CA TYR A 91 3.88 5.17 -15.63
C TYR A 91 3.44 4.75 -17.04
N PRO A 92 2.75 5.62 -17.77
CA PRO A 92 2.35 5.31 -19.15
C PRO A 92 3.52 4.89 -20.05
N TRP A 93 4.68 5.51 -19.87
CA TRP A 93 5.87 5.18 -20.68
C TRP A 93 6.52 3.86 -20.27
N ASN A 94 6.14 3.28 -19.13
CA ASN A 94 6.57 1.96 -18.72
C ASN A 94 5.52 0.88 -19.01
N ALA A 95 4.41 1.26 -19.63
CA ALA A 95 3.28 0.36 -19.87
C ALA A 95 3.49 -0.48 -21.13
N SER A 96 4.62 -1.13 -21.23
CA SER A 96 4.92 -2.15 -22.23
C SER A 96 4.98 -3.49 -21.52
N ARG A 97 5.12 -4.56 -22.29
CA ARG A 97 5.23 -5.91 -21.73
C ARG A 97 6.41 -6.00 -20.76
N GLU A 98 7.60 -5.60 -21.21
CA GLU A 98 8.80 -5.66 -20.39
C GLU A 98 8.81 -4.56 -19.32
N GLY A 99 8.33 -3.37 -19.69
CA GLY A 99 8.32 -2.21 -18.79
C GLY A 99 7.42 -2.42 -17.59
N THR A 100 6.25 -3.02 -17.81
CA THR A 100 5.32 -3.30 -16.71
C THR A 100 5.91 -4.31 -15.73
N VAL A 101 6.54 -5.36 -16.23
CA VAL A 101 7.19 -6.36 -15.36
C VAL A 101 8.31 -5.70 -14.56
N ALA A 102 9.17 -4.91 -15.21
CA ALA A 102 10.26 -4.24 -14.53
C ALA A 102 9.77 -3.26 -13.47
N ALA A 103 8.70 -2.50 -13.76
CA ALA A 103 8.11 -1.60 -12.79
C ALA A 103 7.52 -2.36 -11.60
N CYS A 104 6.88 -3.48 -11.84
CA CYS A 104 6.34 -4.32 -10.79
C CYS A 104 7.45 -4.85 -9.87
N GLU A 105 8.58 -5.23 -10.44
CA GLU A 105 9.71 -5.72 -9.65
C GLU A 105 10.34 -4.61 -8.81
N ARG A 106 10.31 -3.35 -9.30
CA ARG A 106 10.81 -2.21 -8.52
C ARG A 106 9.85 -1.80 -7.39
N ALA A 107 8.57 -2.07 -7.55
CA ALA A 107 7.56 -1.64 -6.60
C ALA A 107 7.73 -2.25 -5.20
#